data_0bf2423fe29eff9b193cab9c71354b0b
#
_entry.id   0bf2423fe29eff9b193cab9c71354b0b
#
_cell.length_a   1.000
_cell.length_b   1.000
_cell.length_c   1.000
_cell.angle_alpha   90.00
_cell.angle_beta   90.00
_cell.angle_gamma   90.00
#
_symmetry.space_group_name_H-M   'P 1'
#
loop_
_entity.id
_entity.type
_entity.pdbx_description
1 polymer ?
#
loop_
_entity_poly.entity_id
_entity_poly.type
_entity_poly.pdbx_seq_one_letter_code
_entity_poly.pdbx_strand_id
1 'polypeptide(L)'
;MVRRSSLILSLPALLAVLVLSACGVPRPITTAPPQLHSPRALDVFTAGYRGIAEKYIEAVDIETIAMEGIKGFAAIEPALIAMQDDKTVRLNLSGKEIAALPYPQIATASGWARLTVDLATAARAHSIDMHDASAEKLYEAVFDGALSKLDVFSHYAGASEASRNRARRDGFGGIGIRFNMKTGIAKITQVMVDMPAAKAGLKVGDQINKIDGKLIGKESKDLVA
;
A
#
# COMPACT_ATOMS: atom_id res chain seq x y z
N MET A 1 46.63 -27.68 79.94
CA MET A 1 47.53 -26.84 79.15
C MET A 1 47.17 -27.12 77.68
N VAL A 2 46.35 -26.28 77.14
CA VAL A 2 45.70 -26.52 75.83
C VAL A 2 46.21 -25.49 74.82
N ARG A 3 46.77 -25.97 73.74
CA ARG A 3 47.33 -25.17 72.66
C ARG A 3 46.31 -25.10 71.52
N ARG A 4 45.78 -23.91 71.22
CA ARG A 4 44.91 -23.64 70.12
C ARG A 4 45.73 -23.46 68.84
N SER A 5 45.42 -24.21 67.80
CA SER A 5 45.95 -24.00 66.44
C SER A 5 44.83 -23.44 65.57
N SER A 6 45.04 -22.26 65.05
CA SER A 6 44.14 -21.58 64.12
C SER A 6 44.41 -22.06 62.71
N LEU A 7 43.42 -22.67 62.05
CA LEU A 7 43.43 -22.96 60.64
C LEU A 7 42.88 -21.75 59.89
N ILE A 8 43.69 -21.19 59.03
CA ILE A 8 43.32 -20.15 58.10
C ILE A 8 42.81 -20.87 56.83
N LEU A 9 41.52 -20.77 56.54
CA LEU A 9 40.93 -21.32 55.35
C LEU A 9 40.91 -20.22 54.27
N SER A 10 41.73 -20.37 53.25
CA SER A 10 41.80 -19.50 52.13
C SER A 10 40.67 -19.87 51.14
N LEU A 11 39.76 -18.90 50.83
CA LEU A 11 38.70 -18.98 49.95
C LEU A 11 39.16 -18.62 48.50
N PRO A 12 39.03 -19.46 47.46
CA PRO A 12 39.33 -19.04 46.11
C PRO A 12 38.14 -18.23 45.56
N ALA A 13 38.44 -17.03 45.10
CA ALA A 13 37.49 -16.18 44.40
C ALA A 13 37.08 -16.81 43.07
N LEU A 14 35.83 -17.26 42.98
CA LEU A 14 35.22 -17.75 41.75
C LEU A 14 34.76 -16.55 40.93
N LEU A 15 35.52 -16.20 39.89
CA LEU A 15 35.18 -15.15 38.92
C LEU A 15 34.11 -15.71 37.97
N ALA A 16 32.85 -15.41 38.22
CA ALA A 16 31.75 -15.75 37.33
C ALA A 16 31.72 -14.76 36.15
N VAL A 17 32.21 -15.19 35.00
CA VAL A 17 32.05 -14.47 33.73
C VAL A 17 30.61 -14.61 33.26
N LEU A 18 29.84 -13.56 33.43
CA LEU A 18 28.46 -13.46 32.92
C LEU A 18 28.51 -13.17 31.41
N VAL A 19 28.45 -14.21 30.56
CA VAL A 19 28.28 -14.06 29.14
C VAL A 19 26.82 -13.66 28.89
N LEU A 20 26.58 -12.38 28.69
CA LEU A 20 25.30 -11.88 28.19
C LEU A 20 25.12 -12.32 26.70
N SER A 21 24.55 -13.48 26.51
CA SER A 21 23.99 -13.86 25.22
C SER A 21 22.80 -12.93 24.91
N ALA A 22 23.04 -11.88 24.15
CA ALA A 22 21.99 -11.09 23.56
C ALA A 22 21.28 -11.94 22.46
N CYS A 23 20.41 -12.87 22.86
CA CYS A 23 19.41 -13.42 21.98
C CYS A 23 18.49 -12.29 21.59
N GLY A 24 18.62 -11.81 20.34
CA GLY A 24 17.66 -10.90 19.76
C GLY A 24 16.28 -11.54 19.82
N VAL A 25 15.46 -11.05 20.74
CA VAL A 25 14.04 -11.41 20.78
C VAL A 25 13.43 -10.92 19.46
N PRO A 26 12.86 -11.79 18.63
CA PRO A 26 12.12 -11.34 17.46
C PRO A 26 11.00 -10.42 17.95
N ARG A 27 11.05 -9.15 17.57
CA ARG A 27 9.97 -8.21 17.87
C ARG A 27 8.70 -8.77 17.29
N PRO A 28 7.64 -9.00 18.08
CA PRO A 28 6.35 -9.33 17.51
C PRO A 28 5.95 -8.16 16.61
N ILE A 29 5.59 -8.45 15.36
CA ILE A 29 4.99 -7.48 14.44
C ILE A 29 3.59 -7.16 15.00
N THR A 30 3.53 -6.21 15.94
CA THR A 30 2.29 -5.79 16.62
C THR A 30 1.75 -4.52 15.96
N THR A 31 1.75 -4.48 14.65
CA THR A 31 0.88 -3.57 13.91
C THR A 31 -0.13 -4.42 13.18
N ALA A 32 -1.41 -4.29 13.58
CA ALA A 32 -2.50 -4.87 12.82
C ALA A 32 -2.31 -4.43 11.35
N PRO A 33 -2.36 -5.36 10.37
CA PRO A 33 -2.17 -5.01 8.98
C PRO A 33 -3.17 -3.91 8.62
N PRO A 34 -2.80 -2.93 7.78
CA PRO A 34 -3.74 -1.94 7.29
C PRO A 34 -4.93 -2.70 6.73
N GLN A 35 -6.09 -2.51 7.37
CA GLN A 35 -7.22 -3.42 7.22
C GLN A 35 -7.76 -3.34 5.80
N LEU A 36 -7.47 -4.36 4.98
CA LEU A 36 -8.12 -4.56 3.70
C LEU A 36 -9.61 -4.95 3.85
N HIS A 37 -10.03 -5.32 5.06
CA HIS A 37 -11.42 -5.53 5.47
C HIS A 37 -12.24 -4.23 5.52
N SER A 38 -11.70 -3.11 5.01
CA SER A 38 -12.50 -1.92 4.85
C SER A 38 -13.58 -2.22 3.80
N PRO A 39 -14.84 -1.89 4.07
CA PRO A 39 -15.92 -1.89 3.07
C PRO A 39 -15.47 -1.26 1.75
N ARG A 40 -14.56 -0.31 1.84
CA ARG A 40 -13.96 0.42 0.73
C ARG A 40 -13.21 -0.45 -0.28
N ALA A 41 -12.45 -1.47 0.14
CA ALA A 41 -11.75 -2.34 -0.80
C ALA A 41 -12.72 -3.17 -1.64
N LEU A 42 -13.76 -3.70 -1.00
CA LEU A 42 -14.83 -4.43 -1.69
C LEU A 42 -15.54 -3.52 -2.68
N ASP A 43 -15.86 -2.28 -2.29
CA ASP A 43 -16.54 -1.31 -3.15
C ASP A 43 -15.67 -0.94 -4.37
N VAL A 44 -14.35 -0.73 -4.18
CA VAL A 44 -13.41 -0.40 -5.26
C VAL A 44 -13.33 -1.55 -6.26
N PHE A 45 -13.11 -2.79 -5.81
CA PHE A 45 -13.06 -3.94 -6.72
C PHE A 45 -14.41 -4.20 -7.40
N THR A 46 -15.53 -4.07 -6.67
CA THR A 46 -16.86 -4.21 -7.26
C THR A 46 -17.10 -3.18 -8.36
N ALA A 47 -16.79 -1.92 -8.09
CA ALA A 47 -16.97 -0.84 -9.08
C ALA A 47 -16.03 -1.02 -10.28
N GLY A 48 -14.78 -1.42 -10.06
CA GLY A 48 -13.81 -1.65 -11.13
C GLY A 48 -14.20 -2.82 -12.03
N TYR A 49 -14.47 -4.00 -11.49
CA TYR A 49 -14.89 -5.16 -12.27
C TYR A 49 -16.17 -4.92 -13.03
N ARG A 50 -17.15 -4.29 -12.39
CA ARG A 50 -18.38 -3.88 -13.07
C ARG A 50 -18.11 -2.90 -14.20
N GLY A 51 -17.29 -1.87 -13.92
CA GLY A 51 -16.94 -0.85 -14.92
C GLY A 51 -16.25 -1.45 -16.13
N ILE A 52 -15.35 -2.42 -15.96
CA ILE A 52 -14.69 -3.13 -17.06
C ILE A 52 -15.74 -3.93 -17.85
N ALA A 53 -16.52 -4.78 -17.18
CA ALA A 53 -17.48 -5.66 -17.83
C ALA A 53 -18.59 -4.90 -18.60
N GLU A 54 -19.02 -3.73 -18.11
CA GLU A 54 -20.11 -2.95 -18.71
C GLU A 54 -19.65 -1.92 -19.75
N LYS A 55 -18.40 -1.44 -19.65
CA LYS A 55 -17.94 -0.29 -20.44
C LYS A 55 -16.88 -0.62 -21.47
N TYR A 56 -16.25 -1.78 -21.37
CA TYR A 56 -15.29 -2.18 -22.38
C TYR A 56 -15.99 -2.41 -23.71
N ILE A 57 -15.30 -2.11 -24.82
CA ILE A 57 -15.89 -2.10 -26.17
C ILE A 57 -16.35 -3.49 -26.63
N GLU A 58 -15.68 -4.52 -26.15
CA GLU A 58 -16.02 -5.92 -26.43
C GLU A 58 -16.63 -6.56 -25.18
N ALA A 59 -17.50 -7.54 -25.35
CA ALA A 59 -18.04 -8.28 -24.23
C ALA A 59 -16.94 -9.11 -23.56
N VAL A 60 -16.70 -8.88 -22.28
CA VAL A 60 -15.68 -9.57 -21.50
C VAL A 60 -16.33 -10.31 -20.34
N ASP A 61 -15.93 -11.57 -20.17
CA ASP A 61 -16.41 -12.37 -19.05
C ASP A 61 -15.79 -11.91 -17.72
N ILE A 62 -16.65 -11.70 -16.73
CA ILE A 62 -16.25 -11.20 -15.39
C ILE A 62 -15.30 -12.18 -14.68
N GLU A 63 -15.44 -13.49 -14.91
CA GLU A 63 -14.55 -14.51 -14.36
C GLU A 63 -13.13 -14.29 -14.89
N THR A 64 -13.00 -14.13 -16.21
CA THR A 64 -11.70 -13.89 -16.85
C THR A 64 -11.03 -12.63 -16.31
N ILE A 65 -11.77 -11.52 -16.24
CA ILE A 65 -11.25 -10.25 -15.70
C ILE A 65 -10.74 -10.42 -14.27
N ALA A 66 -11.55 -11.03 -13.41
CA ALA A 66 -11.22 -11.18 -12.01
C ALA A 66 -10.03 -12.13 -11.80
N MET A 67 -9.95 -13.23 -12.55
CA MET A 67 -8.83 -14.17 -12.47
C MET A 67 -7.51 -13.52 -12.91
N GLU A 68 -7.51 -12.77 -14.01
CA GLU A 68 -6.31 -12.03 -14.42
C GLU A 68 -5.95 -10.97 -13.39
N GLY A 69 -6.95 -10.31 -12.78
CA GLY A 69 -6.73 -9.39 -11.67
C GLY A 69 -6.07 -10.05 -10.46
N ILE A 70 -6.53 -11.23 -10.04
CA ILE A 70 -5.94 -11.97 -8.92
C ILE A 70 -4.49 -12.40 -9.25
N LYS A 71 -4.19 -12.78 -10.49
CA LYS A 71 -2.82 -13.03 -10.94
C LYS A 71 -1.93 -11.80 -10.82
N GLY A 72 -2.50 -10.62 -10.86
CA GLY A 72 -1.81 -9.35 -10.65
C GLY A 72 -1.11 -9.22 -9.29
N PHE A 73 -1.47 -10.03 -8.27
CA PHE A 73 -0.72 -10.08 -7.00
C PHE A 73 0.77 -10.35 -7.19
N ALA A 74 1.15 -11.05 -8.27
CA ALA A 74 2.55 -11.30 -8.62
C ALA A 74 3.36 -10.01 -8.90
N ALA A 75 2.71 -8.89 -9.19
CA ALA A 75 3.38 -7.60 -9.32
C ALA A 75 3.86 -7.03 -7.97
N ILE A 76 3.28 -7.50 -6.85
CA ILE A 76 3.68 -7.13 -5.50
C ILE A 76 4.61 -8.18 -4.90
N GLU A 77 4.21 -9.45 -5.01
CA GLU A 77 4.96 -10.61 -4.51
C GLU A 77 5.14 -11.62 -5.65
N PRO A 78 6.29 -11.61 -6.33
CA PRO A 78 6.53 -12.47 -7.51
C PRO A 78 6.43 -13.98 -7.24
N ALA A 79 6.57 -14.42 -5.99
CA ALA A 79 6.42 -15.82 -5.60
C ALA A 79 4.96 -16.26 -5.44
N LEU A 80 3.99 -15.33 -5.54
CA LEU A 80 2.56 -15.63 -5.53
C LEU A 80 2.09 -16.09 -6.91
N ILE A 81 1.49 -17.27 -6.95
CA ILE A 81 0.89 -17.84 -8.15
C ILE A 81 -0.57 -18.15 -7.88
N ALA A 82 -1.45 -17.47 -8.62
CA ALA A 82 -2.88 -17.77 -8.59
C ALA A 82 -3.24 -18.72 -9.74
N MET A 83 -3.91 -19.82 -9.40
CA MET A 83 -4.37 -20.84 -10.35
C MET A 83 -5.86 -21.08 -10.14
N GLN A 84 -6.54 -21.45 -11.20
CA GLN A 84 -7.92 -21.95 -11.13
C GLN A 84 -7.93 -23.46 -11.33
N ASP A 85 -8.72 -24.12 -10.53
CA ASP A 85 -8.90 -25.56 -10.57
C ASP A 85 -10.33 -25.89 -10.10
N ASP A 86 -11.11 -26.51 -10.96
CA ASP A 86 -12.44 -27.05 -10.67
C ASP A 86 -13.38 -26.06 -9.90
N LYS A 87 -13.52 -24.82 -10.39
CA LYS A 87 -14.30 -23.75 -9.72
C LYS A 87 -13.72 -23.30 -8.35
N THR A 88 -12.43 -23.50 -8.18
CA THR A 88 -11.69 -23.05 -7.01
C THR A 88 -10.51 -22.19 -7.46
N VAL A 89 -10.28 -21.07 -6.79
CA VAL A 89 -9.05 -20.29 -6.95
C VAL A 89 -8.08 -20.72 -5.85
N ARG A 90 -6.92 -21.24 -6.28
CA ARG A 90 -5.82 -21.61 -5.41
C ARG A 90 -4.74 -20.54 -5.46
N LEU A 91 -4.23 -20.17 -4.31
CA LEU A 91 -3.13 -19.23 -4.17
C LEU A 91 -1.93 -19.93 -3.55
N ASN A 92 -0.83 -19.98 -4.28
CA ASN A 92 0.43 -20.58 -3.83
C ASN A 92 1.48 -19.49 -3.62
N LEU A 93 2.23 -19.60 -2.54
CA LEU A 93 3.41 -18.78 -2.26
C LEU A 93 4.65 -19.68 -2.20
N SER A 94 5.62 -19.46 -3.07
CA SER A 94 6.84 -20.26 -3.16
C SER A 94 6.57 -21.79 -3.24
N GLY A 95 5.53 -22.17 -4.00
CA GLY A 95 5.14 -23.57 -4.19
C GLY A 95 4.27 -24.17 -3.08
N LYS A 96 3.99 -23.44 -2.00
CA LYS A 96 3.09 -23.86 -0.94
C LYS A 96 1.72 -23.20 -1.09
N GLU A 97 0.65 -24.00 -1.07
CA GLU A 97 -0.71 -23.48 -1.04
C GLU A 97 -0.97 -22.73 0.27
N ILE A 98 -1.42 -21.48 0.15
CA ILE A 98 -1.76 -20.62 1.29
C ILE A 98 -3.25 -20.32 1.38
N ALA A 99 -4.00 -20.50 0.27
CA ALA A 99 -5.44 -20.38 0.24
C ALA A 99 -6.03 -21.18 -0.93
N ALA A 100 -7.22 -21.73 -0.73
CA ALA A 100 -8.06 -22.32 -1.77
C ALA A 100 -9.51 -21.90 -1.50
N LEU A 101 -10.08 -21.07 -2.36
CA LEU A 101 -11.42 -20.53 -2.18
C LEU A 101 -12.30 -20.84 -3.38
N PRO A 102 -13.55 -21.25 -3.16
CA PRO A 102 -14.48 -21.56 -4.24
C PRO A 102 -14.86 -20.29 -5.01
N TYR A 103 -15.22 -20.46 -6.27
CA TYR A 103 -15.81 -19.40 -7.07
C TYR A 103 -17.09 -18.87 -6.42
N PRO A 104 -17.45 -17.60 -6.67
CA PRO A 104 -18.73 -17.09 -6.22
C PRO A 104 -19.88 -17.89 -6.86
N GLN A 105 -20.90 -18.23 -6.06
CA GLN A 105 -22.05 -18.99 -6.54
C GLN A 105 -22.77 -18.32 -7.72
N ILE A 106 -22.77 -16.99 -7.73
CA ILE A 106 -23.27 -16.15 -8.83
C ILE A 106 -22.10 -15.34 -9.33
N ALA A 107 -21.80 -15.44 -10.62
CA ALA A 107 -20.69 -14.74 -11.28
C ALA A 107 -21.01 -13.24 -11.42
N THR A 108 -21.00 -12.51 -10.29
CA THR A 108 -21.22 -11.06 -10.25
C THR A 108 -19.93 -10.32 -9.91
N ALA A 109 -19.85 -9.04 -10.28
CA ALA A 109 -18.72 -8.18 -9.92
C ALA A 109 -18.47 -8.15 -8.40
N SER A 110 -19.54 -8.12 -7.59
CA SER A 110 -19.41 -8.14 -6.14
C SER A 110 -18.95 -9.51 -5.58
N GLY A 111 -19.37 -10.61 -6.21
CA GLY A 111 -18.91 -11.96 -5.84
C GLY A 111 -17.42 -12.12 -6.09
N TRP A 112 -16.94 -11.75 -7.26
CA TRP A 112 -15.53 -11.79 -7.63
C TRP A 112 -14.69 -10.78 -6.84
N ALA A 113 -15.23 -9.59 -6.55
CA ALA A 113 -14.58 -8.61 -5.68
C ALA A 113 -14.38 -9.17 -4.26
N ARG A 114 -15.38 -9.87 -3.72
CA ARG A 114 -15.27 -10.53 -2.41
C ARG A 114 -14.15 -11.57 -2.43
N LEU A 115 -14.12 -12.45 -3.42
CA LEU A 115 -13.10 -13.47 -3.59
C LEU A 115 -11.70 -12.84 -3.68
N THR A 116 -11.55 -11.74 -4.44
CA THR A 116 -10.29 -10.99 -4.56
C THR A 116 -9.81 -10.45 -3.21
N VAL A 117 -10.74 -9.86 -2.42
CA VAL A 117 -10.42 -9.34 -1.07
C VAL A 117 -10.00 -10.48 -0.13
N ASP A 118 -10.71 -11.60 -0.17
CA ASP A 118 -10.44 -12.74 0.71
C ASP A 118 -9.07 -13.37 0.39
N LEU A 119 -8.74 -13.53 -0.91
CA LEU A 119 -7.42 -14.01 -1.36
C LEU A 119 -6.30 -13.01 -1.04
N ALA A 120 -6.54 -11.71 -1.22
CA ALA A 120 -5.57 -10.68 -0.85
C ALA A 120 -5.31 -10.68 0.66
N THR A 121 -6.33 -10.95 1.47
CA THR A 121 -6.20 -11.09 2.92
C THR A 121 -5.36 -12.30 3.29
N ALA A 122 -5.59 -13.44 2.64
CA ALA A 122 -4.75 -14.64 2.82
C ALA A 122 -3.30 -14.38 2.40
N ALA A 123 -3.07 -13.72 1.26
CA ALA A 123 -1.73 -13.36 0.80
C ALA A 123 -1.01 -12.46 1.82
N ARG A 124 -1.69 -11.46 2.38
CA ARG A 124 -1.13 -10.56 3.40
C ARG A 124 -0.73 -11.27 4.70
N ALA A 125 -1.41 -12.35 5.04
CA ALA A 125 -1.07 -13.14 6.23
C ALA A 125 0.22 -13.96 6.04
N HIS A 126 0.68 -14.18 4.80
CA HIS A 126 1.78 -15.08 4.48
C HIS A 126 2.97 -14.43 3.76
N SER A 127 2.81 -13.22 3.21
CA SER A 127 3.87 -12.47 2.52
C SER A 127 4.05 -11.09 3.15
N ILE A 128 5.30 -10.73 3.45
CA ILE A 128 5.67 -9.41 3.97
C ILE A 128 5.39 -8.34 2.91
N ASP A 129 5.74 -8.59 1.64
CA ASP A 129 5.53 -7.63 0.55
C ASP A 129 4.05 -7.33 0.35
N MET A 130 3.19 -8.37 0.41
CA MET A 130 1.74 -8.17 0.38
C MET A 130 1.21 -7.48 1.64
N HIS A 131 1.76 -7.79 2.82
CA HIS A 131 1.38 -7.16 4.08
C HIS A 131 1.64 -5.65 4.05
N ASP A 132 2.82 -5.25 3.61
CA ASP A 132 3.28 -3.86 3.63
C ASP A 132 2.76 -3.03 2.45
N ALA A 133 2.21 -3.70 1.43
CA ALA A 133 1.62 -3.01 0.29
C ALA A 133 0.45 -2.12 0.72
N SER A 134 0.44 -0.87 0.26
CA SER A 134 -0.71 0.01 0.44
C SER A 134 -1.94 -0.52 -0.29
N ALA A 135 -3.13 -0.09 0.12
CA ALA A 135 -4.37 -0.45 -0.58
C ALA A 135 -4.33 -0.01 -2.06
N GLU A 136 -3.78 1.17 -2.34
CA GLU A 136 -3.65 1.70 -3.70
C GLU A 136 -2.75 0.81 -4.57
N LYS A 137 -1.60 0.37 -4.05
CA LYS A 137 -0.70 -0.55 -4.76
C LYS A 137 -1.37 -1.89 -5.08
N LEU A 138 -2.23 -2.37 -4.16
CA LEU A 138 -3.00 -3.57 -4.41
C LEU A 138 -4.07 -3.35 -5.49
N TYR A 139 -4.77 -2.20 -5.49
CA TYR A 139 -5.75 -1.88 -6.54
C TYR A 139 -5.07 -1.78 -7.90
N GLU A 140 -3.92 -1.09 -7.98
CA GLU A 140 -3.10 -0.98 -9.18
C GLU A 140 -2.72 -2.38 -9.71
N ALA A 141 -2.12 -3.22 -8.88
CA ALA A 141 -1.71 -4.57 -9.26
C ALA A 141 -2.86 -5.43 -9.78
N VAL A 142 -4.02 -5.39 -9.11
CA VAL A 142 -5.21 -6.16 -9.52
C VAL A 142 -5.82 -5.61 -10.79
N PHE A 143 -5.98 -4.31 -10.92
CA PHE A 143 -6.61 -3.75 -12.12
C PHE A 143 -5.70 -3.77 -13.34
N ASP A 144 -4.38 -3.59 -13.18
CA ASP A 144 -3.43 -3.78 -14.27
C ASP A 144 -3.41 -5.24 -14.75
N GLY A 145 -3.48 -6.19 -13.81
CA GLY A 145 -3.67 -7.60 -14.14
C GLY A 145 -4.97 -7.84 -14.92
N ALA A 146 -6.10 -7.34 -14.42
CA ALA A 146 -7.41 -7.48 -15.04
C ALA A 146 -7.47 -6.88 -16.46
N LEU A 147 -6.80 -5.75 -16.67
CA LEU A 147 -6.77 -5.02 -17.94
C LEU A 147 -5.73 -5.58 -18.93
N SER A 148 -4.73 -6.34 -18.47
CA SER A 148 -3.62 -6.83 -19.28
C SER A 148 -4.01 -7.69 -20.48
N LYS A 149 -5.20 -8.31 -20.45
CA LYS A 149 -5.75 -9.15 -21.52
C LYS A 149 -6.71 -8.41 -22.47
N LEU A 150 -7.05 -7.16 -22.16
CA LEU A 150 -8.01 -6.42 -22.96
C LEU A 150 -7.31 -5.77 -24.15
N ASP A 151 -6.48 -4.79 -23.92
CA ASP A 151 -5.71 -4.08 -24.94
C ASP A 151 -4.52 -3.35 -24.31
N VAL A 152 -3.62 -2.81 -25.16
CA VAL A 152 -2.41 -2.11 -24.72
C VAL A 152 -2.65 -0.68 -24.23
N PHE A 153 -3.87 -0.17 -24.38
CA PHE A 153 -4.22 1.20 -24.00
C PHE A 153 -4.98 1.25 -22.68
N SER A 154 -5.58 0.11 -22.27
CA SER A 154 -6.32 0.00 -21.02
C SER A 154 -5.36 -0.13 -19.85
N HIS A 155 -5.41 0.82 -18.93
CA HIS A 155 -4.60 0.83 -17.71
C HIS A 155 -5.37 1.44 -16.55
N TYR A 156 -4.99 1.07 -15.34
CA TYR A 156 -5.56 1.65 -14.14
C TYR A 156 -4.85 2.96 -13.80
N ALA A 157 -5.63 4.01 -13.57
CA ALA A 157 -5.13 5.25 -13.03
C ALA A 157 -5.53 5.39 -11.56
N GLY A 158 -4.57 5.26 -10.66
CA GLY A 158 -4.79 5.47 -9.23
C GLY A 158 -5.24 6.89 -8.90
N ALA A 159 -5.70 7.12 -7.68
CA ALA A 159 -6.32 8.40 -7.28
C ALA A 159 -5.42 9.61 -7.58
N SER A 160 -4.12 9.50 -7.31
CA SER A 160 -3.16 10.59 -7.57
C SER A 160 -2.92 10.81 -9.06
N GLU A 161 -2.82 9.75 -9.84
CA GLU A 161 -2.68 9.84 -11.30
C GLU A 161 -3.95 10.37 -11.97
N ALA A 162 -5.11 9.87 -11.56
CA ALA A 162 -6.40 10.36 -12.04
C ALA A 162 -6.59 11.85 -11.74
N SER A 163 -6.11 12.34 -10.58
CA SER A 163 -6.11 13.76 -10.23
C SER A 163 -5.19 14.56 -11.16
N ARG A 164 -3.95 14.10 -11.38
CA ARG A 164 -3.02 14.72 -12.34
C ARG A 164 -3.58 14.75 -13.76
N ASN A 165 -4.20 13.66 -14.20
CA ASN A 165 -4.79 13.57 -15.54
C ASN A 165 -6.00 14.50 -15.71
N ARG A 166 -6.82 14.67 -14.67
CA ARG A 166 -7.88 15.69 -14.65
C ARG A 166 -7.29 17.08 -14.73
N ALA A 167 -6.30 17.41 -13.87
CA ALA A 167 -5.65 18.71 -13.89
C ALA A 167 -5.02 19.05 -15.26
N ARG A 168 -4.46 18.07 -15.96
CA ARG A 168 -3.94 18.26 -17.34
C ARG A 168 -5.02 18.54 -18.37
N ARG A 169 -6.20 17.91 -18.25
CA ARG A 169 -7.32 18.10 -19.20
C ARG A 169 -8.10 19.36 -18.94
N ASP A 170 -8.38 19.64 -17.66
CA ASP A 170 -9.27 20.72 -17.24
C ASP A 170 -8.49 22.02 -16.98
N GLY A 171 -7.16 21.99 -17.14
CA GLY A 171 -6.27 23.06 -16.75
C GLY A 171 -5.92 23.01 -15.26
N PHE A 172 -4.82 23.64 -14.88
CA PHE A 172 -4.43 23.75 -13.47
C PHE A 172 -5.37 24.73 -12.76
N GLY A 173 -6.29 24.20 -11.97
CA GLY A 173 -7.06 25.00 -11.01
C GLY A 173 -6.20 25.45 -9.81
N GLY A 174 -4.95 25.81 -10.04
CA GLY A 174 -4.05 26.26 -8.97
C GLY A 174 -4.22 27.73 -8.64
N ILE A 175 -3.71 28.12 -7.48
CA ILE A 175 -3.75 29.54 -7.04
C ILE A 175 -2.82 30.47 -7.82
N GLY A 176 -2.02 29.93 -8.74
CA GLY A 176 -1.13 30.71 -9.62
C GLY A 176 0.21 31.05 -8.97
N ILE A 177 0.84 30.13 -8.27
CA ILE A 177 2.20 30.27 -7.75
C ILE A 177 3.14 29.18 -8.26
N ARG A 178 4.43 29.50 -8.31
CA ARG A 178 5.51 28.50 -8.29
C ARG A 178 6.25 28.61 -6.97
N PHE A 179 6.70 27.50 -6.45
CA PHE A 179 7.40 27.47 -5.16
C PHE A 179 8.50 26.39 -5.15
N ASN A 180 9.47 26.59 -4.26
CA ASN A 180 10.47 25.58 -3.90
C ASN A 180 10.20 25.10 -2.49
N MET A 181 10.15 23.77 -2.33
CA MET A 181 9.98 23.15 -1.01
C MET A 181 11.35 22.90 -0.37
N LYS A 182 11.59 23.48 0.81
CA LYS A 182 12.75 23.16 1.67
C LYS A 182 12.26 22.92 3.09
N THR A 183 12.59 21.76 3.65
CA THR A 183 12.38 21.43 5.07
C THR A 183 10.95 21.71 5.58
N GLY A 184 9.92 21.39 4.76
CA GLY A 184 8.51 21.61 5.14
C GLY A 184 8.02 23.05 4.98
N ILE A 185 8.77 23.89 4.28
CA ILE A 185 8.39 25.28 3.96
C ILE A 185 8.37 25.44 2.44
N ALA A 186 7.27 25.93 1.89
CA ALA A 186 7.15 26.27 0.49
C ALA A 186 7.48 27.74 0.30
N LYS A 187 8.64 28.07 -0.29
CA LYS A 187 9.03 29.45 -0.63
C LYS A 187 8.54 29.76 -2.03
N ILE A 188 7.72 30.81 -2.17
CA ILE A 188 7.18 31.28 -3.45
C ILE A 188 8.31 31.84 -4.31
N THR A 189 8.44 31.31 -5.53
CA THR A 189 9.43 31.76 -6.53
C THR A 189 8.81 32.54 -7.67
N GLN A 190 7.50 32.39 -7.89
CA GLN A 190 6.76 33.16 -8.89
C GLN A 190 5.29 33.25 -8.49
N VAL A 191 4.68 34.39 -8.75
CA VAL A 191 3.22 34.61 -8.66
C VAL A 191 2.73 35.03 -10.03
N MET A 192 1.70 34.31 -10.53
CA MET A 192 1.11 34.58 -11.85
C MET A 192 0.12 35.74 -11.72
N VAL A 193 0.16 36.67 -12.69
CA VAL A 193 -0.75 37.81 -12.75
C VAL A 193 -2.19 37.32 -12.95
N ASP A 194 -3.14 38.04 -12.37
CA ASP A 194 -4.59 37.77 -12.45
C ASP A 194 -5.09 36.48 -11.82
N MET A 195 -4.19 35.68 -11.23
CA MET A 195 -4.54 34.45 -10.53
C MET A 195 -4.91 34.73 -9.05
N PRO A 196 -5.58 33.77 -8.36
CA PRO A 196 -6.03 33.96 -6.98
C PRO A 196 -4.95 34.41 -6.00
N ALA A 197 -3.72 33.89 -6.13
CA ALA A 197 -2.61 34.26 -5.26
C ALA A 197 -2.21 35.74 -5.40
N ALA A 198 -2.17 36.24 -6.64
CA ALA A 198 -1.89 37.66 -6.90
C ALA A 198 -3.00 38.54 -6.31
N LYS A 199 -4.28 38.15 -6.50
CA LYS A 199 -5.44 38.85 -5.94
C LYS A 199 -5.46 38.85 -4.41
N ALA A 200 -4.96 37.75 -3.80
CA ALA A 200 -4.79 37.64 -2.34
C ALA A 200 -3.55 38.36 -1.79
N GLY A 201 -2.73 38.96 -2.66
CA GLY A 201 -1.56 39.75 -2.26
C GLY A 201 -0.31 38.95 -1.96
N LEU A 202 -0.25 37.68 -2.33
CA LEU A 202 0.96 36.83 -2.19
C LEU A 202 2.07 37.39 -3.10
N LYS A 203 3.32 37.33 -2.62
CA LYS A 203 4.49 37.86 -3.32
C LYS A 203 5.59 36.80 -3.45
N VAL A 204 6.45 37.02 -4.44
CA VAL A 204 7.70 36.27 -4.55
C VAL A 204 8.54 36.45 -3.29
N GLY A 205 9.01 35.36 -2.72
CA GLY A 205 9.77 35.33 -1.47
C GLY A 205 8.94 34.96 -0.24
N ASP A 206 7.61 35.04 -0.31
CA ASP A 206 6.74 34.59 0.78
C ASP A 206 6.93 33.10 1.08
N GLN A 207 6.69 32.72 2.32
CA GLN A 207 6.84 31.36 2.82
C GLN A 207 5.50 30.84 3.31
N ILE A 208 5.07 29.70 2.74
CA ILE A 208 3.89 28.98 3.20
C ILE A 208 4.39 27.83 4.07
N ASN A 209 3.99 27.79 5.32
CA ASN A 209 4.33 26.75 6.29
C ASN A 209 3.12 25.98 6.81
N LYS A 210 1.90 26.51 6.57
CA LYS A 210 0.63 25.88 6.95
C LYS A 210 -0.41 26.08 5.85
N ILE A 211 -1.29 25.08 5.69
CA ILE A 211 -2.51 25.14 4.88
C ILE A 211 -3.65 24.64 5.77
N ASP A 212 -4.71 25.42 5.91
CA ASP A 212 -5.87 25.12 6.78
C ASP A 212 -5.44 24.76 8.21
N GLY A 213 -4.43 25.47 8.74
CA GLY A 213 -3.89 25.26 10.08
C GLY A 213 -2.95 24.05 10.22
N LYS A 214 -2.79 23.22 9.19
CA LYS A 214 -1.90 22.04 9.18
C LYS A 214 -0.52 22.44 8.62
N LEU A 215 0.54 21.95 9.28
CA LEU A 215 1.91 22.13 8.81
C LEU A 215 2.13 21.38 7.49
N ILE A 216 2.84 22.02 6.55
CA ILE A 216 3.24 21.38 5.30
C ILE A 216 4.41 20.45 5.59
N GLY A 217 4.21 19.11 5.41
CA GLY A 217 5.26 18.10 5.52
C GLY A 217 6.04 17.91 4.21
N LYS A 218 7.11 17.11 4.25
CA LYS A 218 7.88 16.72 3.06
C LYS A 218 7.03 16.05 1.96
N GLU A 219 5.92 15.43 2.34
CA GLU A 219 5.01 14.68 1.46
C GLU A 219 3.88 15.53 0.87
N SER A 220 3.77 16.80 1.27
CA SER A 220 2.63 17.67 0.92
C SER A 220 2.85 18.50 -0.34
N LYS A 221 3.67 18.04 -1.29
CA LYS A 221 3.90 18.78 -2.54
C LYS A 221 2.63 19.02 -3.35
N ASP A 222 1.69 18.08 -3.27
CA ASP A 222 0.43 18.12 -4.03
C ASP A 222 -0.64 19.02 -3.39
N LEU A 223 -0.43 19.51 -2.16
CA LEU A 223 -1.37 20.39 -1.46
C LEU A 223 -1.15 21.88 -1.75
N VAL A 224 -0.05 22.25 -2.39
CA VAL A 224 0.36 23.65 -2.61
C VAL A 224 0.27 24.07 -4.08
N ALA A 225 -0.01 23.14 -4.99
CA ALA A 225 -0.10 23.40 -6.43
C ALA A 225 -1.50 23.77 -6.90
#